data_57183afdd019bc2eea2b631329b34b1f
#
_entry.id   57183afdd019bc2eea2b631329b34b1f
#
_cell.length_a   1.000
_cell.length_b   1.000
_cell.length_c   1.000
_cell.angle_alpha   90.00
_cell.angle_beta   90.00
_cell.angle_gamma   90.00
#
_symmetry.space_group_name_H-M   'P 1'
#
loop_
_entity.id
_entity.type
_entity.pdbx_description
1 polymer ?
#
loop_
_entity_poly.entity_id
_entity_poly.type
_entity_poly.pdbx_seq_one_letter_code
_entity_poly.pdbx_strand_id
1 'polypeptide(L)'
;MSLLKTLKGQILLVSVGCLVAGLLALTAANYLTARSQAYASLTAQSQALAQSHIEALRDWARSKSLVVASAAAALEDADAAKALNMLAKAGNFHTTYFGYADKRTVFSEAQNLPPDYDPTARPWYRQAAGSDAPVLTAPYADAGGAGLVVTFAKAVREGGNVKAVMAGGVSLADVVANVASIKPTPSSYAFLVGGDGTIIAHPDVKLALKPATDVAAALTAPALAGMAQRADLNALDLQGRPVLLTVAPVTGTPWLLAIALNRGEALQAITTMLQVSLGAGIVVLLVALVVLAGILSQRLRRLTQV
;
A
#
# COMPACT_ATOMS: atom_id res chain seq x y z
N MET A 1 53.19 -36.85 -16.28
CA MET A 1 54.07 -35.69 -15.90
C MET A 1 53.27 -34.43 -16.08
N SER A 2 53.12 -33.67 -15.02
CA SER A 2 52.09 -32.64 -14.90
C SER A 2 52.32 -31.47 -15.88
N LEU A 3 51.29 -31.12 -16.65
CA LEU A 3 51.18 -29.92 -17.48
C LEU A 3 51.61 -28.61 -16.74
N LEU A 4 51.59 -28.62 -15.42
CA LEU A 4 51.95 -27.52 -14.51
C LEU A 4 53.46 -27.23 -14.45
N LYS A 5 54.33 -28.17 -14.92
CA LYS A 5 55.82 -28.00 -14.88
C LYS A 5 56.39 -27.43 -16.16
N THR A 6 55.61 -27.21 -17.20
CA THR A 6 56.07 -26.60 -18.44
C THR A 6 55.75 -25.10 -18.48
N LEU A 7 56.65 -24.28 -19.00
CA LEU A 7 56.46 -22.84 -19.19
C LEU A 7 55.14 -22.52 -19.90
N LYS A 8 54.74 -23.37 -20.86
CA LYS A 8 53.49 -23.28 -21.62
C LYS A 8 52.26 -23.55 -20.75
N GLY A 9 52.35 -24.52 -19.83
CA GLY A 9 51.28 -24.82 -18.87
C GLY A 9 51.07 -23.70 -17.86
N GLN A 10 52.15 -23.05 -17.41
CA GLN A 10 52.08 -21.91 -16.49
C GLN A 10 51.45 -20.68 -17.16
N ILE A 11 51.83 -20.35 -18.41
CA ILE A 11 51.22 -19.23 -19.17
C ILE A 11 49.72 -19.48 -19.40
N LEU A 12 49.35 -20.72 -19.77
CA LEU A 12 47.92 -21.07 -19.93
C LEU A 12 47.14 -20.89 -18.63
N LEU A 13 47.66 -21.38 -17.51
CA LEU A 13 47.03 -21.32 -16.22
C LEU A 13 46.87 -19.88 -15.76
N VAL A 14 47.87 -19.02 -15.95
CA VAL A 14 47.78 -17.59 -15.65
C VAL A 14 46.76 -16.90 -16.55
N SER A 15 46.77 -17.16 -17.85
CA SER A 15 45.81 -16.56 -18.80
C SER A 15 44.36 -16.96 -18.51
N VAL A 16 44.10 -18.23 -18.21
CA VAL A 16 42.78 -18.74 -17.79
C VAL A 16 42.41 -18.13 -16.46
N GLY A 17 43.31 -18.08 -15.50
CA GLY A 17 43.08 -17.46 -14.20
C GLY A 17 42.70 -15.97 -14.32
N CYS A 18 43.40 -15.20 -15.12
CA CYS A 18 43.04 -13.79 -15.38
C CYS A 18 41.66 -13.65 -16.08
N LEU A 19 41.36 -14.52 -17.05
CA LEU A 19 40.06 -14.52 -17.72
C LEU A 19 38.91 -14.84 -16.77
N VAL A 20 39.06 -15.85 -15.94
CA VAL A 20 38.07 -16.24 -14.92
C VAL A 20 37.90 -15.10 -13.90
N ALA A 21 38.99 -14.54 -13.39
CA ALA A 21 38.96 -13.43 -12.45
C ALA A 21 38.26 -12.19 -13.05
N GLY A 22 38.57 -11.85 -14.31
CA GLY A 22 37.90 -10.75 -15.02
C GLY A 22 36.42 -10.97 -15.23
N LEU A 23 36.01 -12.19 -15.61
CA LEU A 23 34.61 -12.56 -15.77
C LEU A 23 33.86 -12.53 -14.44
N LEU A 24 34.46 -13.03 -13.37
CA LEU A 24 33.85 -12.97 -12.02
C LEU A 24 33.69 -11.53 -11.54
N ALA A 25 34.69 -10.68 -11.73
CA ALA A 25 34.65 -9.27 -11.38
C ALA A 25 33.54 -8.52 -12.17
N LEU A 26 33.46 -8.76 -13.48
CA LEU A 26 32.43 -8.18 -14.33
C LEU A 26 31.03 -8.65 -13.96
N THR A 27 30.87 -9.95 -13.68
CA THR A 27 29.58 -10.52 -13.24
C THR A 27 29.16 -9.96 -11.89
N ALA A 28 30.11 -9.82 -10.95
CA ALA A 28 29.85 -9.22 -9.66
C ALA A 28 29.43 -7.73 -9.77
N ALA A 29 30.12 -6.95 -10.59
CA ALA A 29 29.84 -5.56 -10.85
C ALA A 29 28.43 -5.40 -11.49
N ASN A 30 28.13 -6.21 -12.52
CA ASN A 30 26.81 -6.23 -13.16
C ASN A 30 25.71 -6.63 -12.18
N TYR A 31 25.97 -7.61 -11.31
CA TYR A 31 25.03 -8.03 -10.28
C TYR A 31 24.69 -6.88 -9.32
N LEU A 32 25.70 -6.21 -8.77
CA LEU A 32 25.52 -5.12 -7.82
C LEU A 32 24.74 -3.95 -8.46
N THR A 33 25.08 -3.61 -9.71
CA THR A 33 24.42 -2.54 -10.46
C THR A 33 22.95 -2.91 -10.78
N ALA A 34 22.71 -4.10 -11.30
CA ALA A 34 21.37 -4.59 -11.62
C ALA A 34 20.49 -4.65 -10.36
N ARG A 35 21.05 -5.14 -9.26
CA ARG A 35 20.35 -5.18 -7.97
C ARG A 35 19.95 -3.77 -7.49
N SER A 36 20.90 -2.83 -7.51
CA SER A 36 20.63 -1.45 -7.10
C SER A 36 19.57 -0.79 -7.98
N GLN A 37 19.66 -0.92 -9.30
CA GLN A 37 18.68 -0.38 -10.24
C GLN A 37 17.30 -1.00 -10.06
N ALA A 38 17.24 -2.30 -9.83
CA ALA A 38 15.98 -3.00 -9.62
C ALA A 38 15.28 -2.59 -8.32
N TYR A 39 16.02 -2.43 -7.22
CA TYR A 39 15.44 -1.88 -5.99
C TYR A 39 14.96 -0.44 -6.17
N ALA A 40 15.71 0.41 -6.85
CA ALA A 40 15.30 1.77 -7.17
C ALA A 40 14.03 1.80 -8.04
N SER A 41 13.96 0.94 -9.06
CA SER A 41 12.78 0.80 -9.91
C SER A 41 11.55 0.31 -9.14
N LEU A 42 11.71 -0.72 -8.28
CA LEU A 42 10.64 -1.21 -7.41
C LEU A 42 10.12 -0.13 -6.46
N THR A 43 11.04 0.64 -5.86
CA THR A 43 10.66 1.75 -4.99
C THR A 43 9.86 2.80 -5.76
N ALA A 44 10.33 3.23 -6.93
CA ALA A 44 9.64 4.21 -7.76
C ALA A 44 8.25 3.70 -8.23
N GLN A 45 8.16 2.45 -8.69
CA GLN A 45 6.89 1.85 -9.10
C GLN A 45 5.91 1.73 -7.93
N SER A 46 6.40 1.31 -6.76
CA SER A 46 5.57 1.18 -5.56
C SER A 46 5.07 2.54 -5.07
N GLN A 47 5.90 3.58 -5.13
CA GLN A 47 5.52 4.95 -4.80
C GLN A 47 4.49 5.50 -5.79
N ALA A 48 4.68 5.30 -7.10
CA ALA A 48 3.74 5.73 -8.12
C ALA A 48 2.37 5.04 -7.95
N LEU A 49 2.37 3.73 -7.66
CA LEU A 49 1.16 2.98 -7.39
C LEU A 49 0.46 3.47 -6.11
N ALA A 50 1.22 3.63 -5.02
CA ALA A 50 0.70 4.19 -3.77
C ALA A 50 0.09 5.57 -3.99
N GLN A 51 0.78 6.45 -4.72
CA GLN A 51 0.29 7.80 -5.03
C GLN A 51 -1.02 7.78 -5.81
N SER A 52 -1.14 6.93 -6.83
CA SER A 52 -2.38 6.78 -7.61
C SER A 52 -3.56 6.36 -6.73
N HIS A 53 -3.37 5.39 -5.84
CA HIS A 53 -4.43 4.95 -4.93
C HIS A 53 -4.74 5.96 -3.83
N ILE A 54 -3.74 6.69 -3.35
CA ILE A 54 -3.93 7.79 -2.38
C ILE A 54 -4.78 8.89 -3.01
N GLU A 55 -4.50 9.27 -4.26
CA GLU A 55 -5.30 10.26 -4.98
C GLU A 55 -6.74 9.80 -5.15
N ALA A 56 -6.96 8.55 -5.52
CA ALA A 56 -8.31 7.97 -5.62
C ALA A 56 -9.05 7.99 -4.26
N LEU A 57 -8.38 7.60 -3.17
CA LEU A 57 -8.95 7.64 -1.82
C LEU A 57 -9.21 9.08 -1.34
N ARG A 58 -8.30 10.00 -1.63
CA ARG A 58 -8.46 11.44 -1.35
C ARG A 58 -9.67 12.01 -2.07
N ASP A 59 -9.78 11.75 -3.37
CA ASP A 59 -10.89 12.26 -4.19
C ASP A 59 -12.22 11.64 -3.77
N TRP A 60 -12.22 10.36 -3.40
CA TRP A 60 -13.36 9.71 -2.78
C TRP A 60 -13.77 10.41 -1.46
N ALA A 61 -12.83 10.62 -0.52
CA ALA A 61 -13.12 11.26 0.75
C ALA A 61 -13.56 12.72 0.57
N ARG A 62 -12.94 13.44 -0.35
CA ARG A 62 -13.32 14.82 -0.71
C ARG A 62 -14.72 14.89 -1.28
N SER A 63 -15.08 13.99 -2.20
CA SER A 63 -16.41 13.91 -2.78
C SER A 63 -17.47 13.68 -1.71
N LYS A 64 -17.24 12.73 -0.79
CA LYS A 64 -18.13 12.47 0.35
C LYS A 64 -18.29 13.71 1.25
N SER A 65 -17.17 14.35 1.59
CA SER A 65 -17.18 15.56 2.41
C SER A 65 -17.94 16.71 1.74
N LEU A 66 -17.81 16.90 0.43
CA LEU A 66 -18.51 17.92 -0.33
C LEU A 66 -20.02 17.67 -0.35
N VAL A 67 -20.47 16.42 -0.55
CA VAL A 67 -21.91 16.08 -0.49
C VAL A 67 -22.47 16.41 0.86
N VAL A 68 -21.80 16.02 1.94
CA VAL A 68 -22.25 16.33 3.32
C VAL A 68 -22.26 17.84 3.58
N ALA A 69 -21.26 18.57 3.11
CA ALA A 69 -21.15 20.03 3.30
C ALA A 69 -22.25 20.79 2.51
N SER A 70 -22.60 20.31 1.31
CA SER A 70 -23.62 20.96 0.46
C SER A 70 -25.05 20.74 0.93
N ALA A 71 -25.27 19.75 1.82
CA ALA A 71 -26.60 19.37 2.28
C ALA A 71 -27.24 20.34 3.29
N ALA A 72 -26.54 21.45 3.62
CA ALA A 72 -27.10 22.47 4.55
C ALA A 72 -28.46 23.00 4.07
N ALA A 73 -28.67 23.13 2.76
CA ALA A 73 -29.96 23.54 2.17
C ALA A 73 -31.11 22.56 2.42
N ALA A 74 -30.82 21.27 2.65
CA ALA A 74 -31.84 20.26 2.92
C ALA A 74 -32.49 20.40 4.32
N LEU A 75 -31.91 21.20 5.22
CA LEU A 75 -32.46 21.49 6.54
C LEU A 75 -33.78 22.26 6.47
N GLU A 76 -33.98 23.05 5.45
CA GLU A 76 -35.16 23.90 5.26
C GLU A 76 -36.22 23.25 4.35
N ASP A 77 -35.91 22.06 3.81
CA ASP A 77 -36.83 21.32 2.93
C ASP A 77 -37.95 20.67 3.76
N ALA A 78 -39.20 20.89 3.36
CA ALA A 78 -40.37 20.28 3.96
C ALA A 78 -40.35 18.74 3.88
N ASP A 79 -39.57 18.16 2.91
CA ASP A 79 -39.36 16.73 2.72
C ASP A 79 -37.87 16.37 2.87
N ALA A 80 -37.31 16.67 4.05
CA ALA A 80 -35.90 16.44 4.35
C ALA A 80 -35.50 14.98 4.14
N ALA A 81 -36.32 13.99 4.40
CA ALA A 81 -36.04 12.58 4.20
C ALA A 81 -35.81 12.25 2.71
N LYS A 82 -36.61 12.85 1.81
CA LYS A 82 -36.46 12.68 0.38
C LYS A 82 -35.16 13.33 -0.15
N ALA A 83 -34.86 14.53 0.31
CA ALA A 83 -33.61 15.20 -0.03
C ALA A 83 -32.40 14.40 0.46
N LEU A 84 -32.44 13.87 1.68
CA LEU A 84 -31.42 12.97 2.23
C LEU A 84 -31.27 11.70 1.39
N ASN A 85 -32.36 11.07 0.96
CA ASN A 85 -32.29 9.88 0.09
C ASN A 85 -31.62 10.19 -1.26
N MET A 86 -31.91 11.34 -1.85
CA MET A 86 -31.22 11.80 -3.06
C MET A 86 -29.72 11.99 -2.82
N LEU A 87 -29.35 12.59 -1.70
CA LEU A 87 -27.95 12.79 -1.31
C LEU A 87 -27.24 11.46 -1.01
N ALA A 88 -27.93 10.50 -0.38
CA ALA A 88 -27.38 9.16 -0.14
C ALA A 88 -27.03 8.47 -1.46
N LYS A 89 -27.94 8.50 -2.43
CA LYS A 89 -27.72 7.92 -3.76
C LYS A 89 -26.64 8.65 -4.54
N ALA A 90 -26.70 9.99 -4.61
CA ALA A 90 -25.72 10.80 -5.34
C ALA A 90 -24.31 10.67 -4.75
N GLY A 91 -24.21 10.60 -3.43
CA GLY A 91 -22.94 10.43 -2.73
C GLY A 91 -22.51 8.97 -2.53
N ASN A 92 -23.31 8.00 -2.95
CA ASN A 92 -23.10 6.56 -2.67
C ASN A 92 -22.79 6.31 -1.19
N PHE A 93 -23.67 6.86 -0.30
CA PHE A 93 -23.66 6.57 1.14
C PHE A 93 -24.57 5.40 1.44
N HIS A 94 -24.24 4.64 2.48
CA HIS A 94 -25.14 3.63 3.03
C HIS A 94 -26.41 4.29 3.57
N THR A 95 -26.25 5.40 4.31
CA THR A 95 -27.35 6.24 4.81
C THR A 95 -26.87 7.67 4.99
N THR A 96 -27.81 8.63 4.84
CA THR A 96 -27.56 10.03 5.20
C THR A 96 -28.63 10.49 6.20
N TYR A 97 -28.26 11.40 7.08
CA TYR A 97 -29.13 11.80 8.17
C TYR A 97 -28.73 13.15 8.76
N PHE A 98 -29.71 13.81 9.40
CA PHE A 98 -29.52 14.93 10.30
C PHE A 98 -29.73 14.50 11.75
N GLY A 99 -28.83 14.92 12.62
CA GLY A 99 -29.07 14.95 14.05
C GLY A 99 -29.16 16.41 14.52
N TYR A 100 -30.23 16.75 15.19
CA TYR A 100 -30.47 18.08 15.69
C TYR A 100 -30.02 18.26 17.14
N ALA A 101 -29.77 19.51 17.55
CA ALA A 101 -29.34 19.81 18.90
C ALA A 101 -30.45 19.47 19.96
N ASP A 102 -31.72 19.45 19.53
CA ASP A 102 -32.87 19.02 20.34
C ASP A 102 -33.07 17.50 20.37
N LYS A 103 -32.08 16.72 19.89
CA LYS A 103 -32.06 15.26 19.83
C LYS A 103 -32.94 14.61 18.78
N ARG A 104 -33.72 15.38 18.00
CA ARG A 104 -34.43 14.82 16.84
C ARG A 104 -33.47 14.32 15.80
N THR A 105 -33.90 13.33 15.01
CA THR A 105 -33.16 12.80 13.85
C THR A 105 -34.08 12.67 12.65
N VAL A 106 -33.52 12.91 11.46
CA VAL A 106 -34.18 12.60 10.19
C VAL A 106 -33.19 11.78 9.37
N PHE A 107 -33.62 10.62 8.91
CA PHE A 107 -32.81 9.71 8.10
C PHE A 107 -33.33 9.65 6.67
N SER A 108 -32.44 9.33 5.73
CA SER A 108 -32.78 9.05 4.33
C SER A 108 -33.77 7.88 4.18
N GLU A 109 -33.72 6.93 5.09
CA GLU A 109 -34.59 5.75 5.15
C GLU A 109 -34.86 5.40 6.60
N ALA A 110 -35.95 4.68 6.84
CA ALA A 110 -36.31 4.24 8.20
C ALA A 110 -35.19 3.39 8.80
N GLN A 111 -34.85 3.69 10.06
CA GLN A 111 -33.79 3.01 10.80
C GLN A 111 -34.39 2.27 12.01
N ASN A 112 -33.82 1.12 12.33
CA ASN A 112 -34.19 0.38 13.53
C ASN A 112 -33.30 0.83 14.70
N LEU A 113 -33.61 2.00 15.26
CA LEU A 113 -32.83 2.61 16.34
C LEU A 113 -33.31 2.16 17.72
N PRO A 114 -32.42 2.10 18.72
CA PRO A 114 -32.80 1.94 20.12
C PRO A 114 -33.75 3.05 20.58
N PRO A 115 -34.68 2.78 21.50
CA PRO A 115 -35.64 3.77 21.99
C PRO A 115 -35.01 5.00 22.67
N ASP A 116 -33.80 4.83 23.20
CA ASP A 116 -33.00 5.84 23.90
C ASP A 116 -31.92 6.48 22.99
N TYR A 117 -32.09 6.34 21.68
CA TYR A 117 -31.11 6.87 20.74
C TYR A 117 -30.96 8.38 20.85
N ASP A 118 -29.76 8.83 21.17
CA ASP A 118 -29.38 10.24 21.24
C ASP A 118 -28.30 10.54 20.19
N PRO A 119 -28.60 11.28 19.10
CA PRO A 119 -27.62 11.62 18.07
C PRO A 119 -26.49 12.47 18.64
N THR A 120 -26.75 13.33 19.65
CA THR A 120 -25.74 14.23 20.21
C THR A 120 -24.67 13.50 21.01
N ALA A 121 -24.93 12.27 21.44
CA ALA A 121 -24.00 11.40 22.11
C ALA A 121 -23.09 10.62 21.14
N ARG A 122 -23.41 10.61 19.84
CA ARG A 122 -22.69 9.80 18.84
C ARG A 122 -21.37 10.44 18.42
N PRO A 123 -20.34 9.63 18.03
CA PRO A 123 -19.02 10.14 17.63
C PRO A 123 -19.08 11.17 16.51
N TRP A 124 -19.88 10.92 15.47
CA TRP A 124 -20.03 11.80 14.32
C TRP A 124 -20.57 13.19 14.69
N TYR A 125 -21.54 13.24 15.60
CA TYR A 125 -22.11 14.50 16.07
C TYR A 125 -21.10 15.31 16.89
N ARG A 126 -20.46 14.67 17.88
CA ARG A 126 -19.49 15.33 18.77
C ARG A 126 -18.31 15.90 18.02
N GLN A 127 -17.75 15.10 17.08
CA GLN A 127 -16.62 15.58 16.28
C GLN A 127 -17.01 16.75 15.37
N ALA A 128 -18.14 16.64 14.66
CA ALA A 128 -18.59 17.72 13.79
C ALA A 128 -19.00 18.98 14.55
N ALA A 129 -19.64 18.84 15.72
CA ALA A 129 -20.01 19.97 16.57
C ALA A 129 -18.79 20.76 17.06
N GLY A 130 -17.64 20.10 17.21
CA GLY A 130 -16.37 20.73 17.59
C GLY A 130 -15.53 21.26 16.42
N SER A 131 -16.03 21.19 15.17
CA SER A 131 -15.25 21.53 13.97
C SER A 131 -16.02 22.46 13.03
N ASP A 132 -15.31 23.39 12.41
CA ASP A 132 -15.87 24.23 11.33
C ASP A 132 -15.67 23.59 9.94
N ALA A 133 -14.84 22.55 9.82
CA ALA A 133 -14.68 21.77 8.60
C ALA A 133 -15.45 20.45 8.67
N PRO A 134 -15.77 19.81 7.53
CA PRO A 134 -16.26 18.43 7.54
C PRO A 134 -15.27 17.51 8.24
N VAL A 135 -15.77 16.53 8.98
CA VAL A 135 -14.98 15.54 9.71
C VAL A 135 -15.26 14.15 9.18
N LEU A 136 -14.25 13.27 9.31
CA LEU A 136 -14.37 11.83 9.07
C LEU A 136 -14.08 11.11 10.39
N THR A 137 -15.03 10.30 10.86
CA THR A 137 -14.88 9.59 12.13
C THR A 137 -13.91 8.40 12.00
N ALA A 138 -13.33 7.97 13.13
CA ALA A 138 -12.87 6.59 13.25
C ALA A 138 -14.05 5.62 13.06
N PRO A 139 -13.79 4.34 12.71
CA PRO A 139 -14.85 3.34 12.62
C PRO A 139 -15.53 3.12 13.97
N TYR A 140 -16.87 2.98 13.95
CA TYR A 140 -17.67 2.69 15.14
C TYR A 140 -18.89 1.82 14.76
N ALA A 141 -19.51 1.20 15.76
CA ALA A 141 -20.71 0.40 15.54
C ALA A 141 -21.90 1.31 15.19
N ASP A 142 -22.54 1.02 14.06
CA ASP A 142 -23.76 1.70 13.65
C ASP A 142 -24.93 1.36 14.58
N ALA A 143 -25.74 2.36 14.91
CA ALA A 143 -26.90 2.17 15.79
C ALA A 143 -28.08 1.50 15.07
N GLY A 144 -28.17 1.63 13.76
CA GLY A 144 -29.20 1.00 12.91
C GLY A 144 -28.88 -0.45 12.53
N GLY A 145 -27.72 -0.98 12.96
CA GLY A 145 -27.36 -2.39 12.73
C GLY A 145 -26.56 -2.66 11.45
N ALA A 146 -26.09 -1.63 10.76
CA ALA A 146 -25.26 -1.79 9.54
C ALA A 146 -23.82 -2.30 9.83
N GLY A 147 -23.51 -2.69 11.06
CA GLY A 147 -22.18 -3.13 11.47
C GLY A 147 -21.24 -1.97 11.76
N LEU A 148 -19.98 -2.07 11.32
CA LEU A 148 -19.02 -0.98 11.47
C LEU A 148 -19.14 0.02 10.32
N VAL A 149 -19.16 1.30 10.68
CA VAL A 149 -19.25 2.42 9.73
C VAL A 149 -18.21 3.48 10.03
N VAL A 150 -17.82 4.21 9.00
CA VAL A 150 -17.18 5.52 9.11
C VAL A 150 -18.18 6.57 8.67
N THR A 151 -18.16 7.75 9.27
CA THR A 151 -19.14 8.78 8.98
C THR A 151 -18.46 10.09 8.61
N PHE A 152 -18.85 10.64 7.48
CA PHE A 152 -18.58 12.01 7.10
C PHE A 152 -19.63 12.92 7.72
N ALA A 153 -19.24 13.93 8.45
CA ALA A 153 -20.19 14.80 9.14
C ALA A 153 -19.77 16.28 9.08
N LYS A 154 -20.77 17.17 9.05
CA LYS A 154 -20.57 18.61 9.05
C LYS A 154 -21.62 19.27 9.93
N ALA A 155 -21.18 20.12 10.86
CA ALA A 155 -22.09 20.95 11.64
C ALA A 155 -22.72 22.03 10.78
N VAL A 156 -24.02 22.21 10.94
CA VAL A 156 -24.79 23.34 10.43
C VAL A 156 -25.03 24.28 11.61
N ARG A 157 -24.56 25.51 11.47
CA ARG A 157 -24.59 26.50 12.54
C ARG A 157 -25.55 27.64 12.21
N GLU A 158 -26.21 28.16 13.21
CA GLU A 158 -27.04 29.36 13.15
C GLU A 158 -26.65 30.25 14.32
N GLY A 159 -26.26 31.50 14.05
CA GLY A 159 -25.80 32.41 15.09
C GLY A 159 -24.61 31.90 15.92
N GLY A 160 -23.75 31.10 15.35
CA GLY A 160 -22.59 30.48 16.03
C GLY A 160 -22.90 29.16 16.77
N ASN A 161 -24.18 28.85 17.02
CA ASN A 161 -24.58 27.64 17.68
C ASN A 161 -24.84 26.48 16.69
N VAL A 162 -24.59 25.27 17.12
CA VAL A 162 -24.89 24.07 16.31
C VAL A 162 -26.40 23.88 16.30
N LYS A 163 -27.03 24.06 15.14
CA LYS A 163 -28.45 23.79 14.90
C LYS A 163 -28.68 22.29 14.65
N ALA A 164 -27.83 21.74 13.81
CA ALA A 164 -27.84 20.32 13.47
C ALA A 164 -26.46 19.87 12.96
N VAL A 165 -26.29 18.57 12.82
CA VAL A 165 -25.16 17.97 12.12
C VAL A 165 -25.70 17.13 10.99
N MET A 166 -25.27 17.42 9.76
CA MET A 166 -25.46 16.58 8.60
C MET A 166 -24.42 15.46 8.60
N ALA A 167 -24.84 14.23 8.35
CA ALA A 167 -23.96 13.09 8.34
C ALA A 167 -24.29 12.11 7.20
N GLY A 168 -23.25 11.44 6.69
CA GLY A 168 -23.36 10.36 5.72
C GLY A 168 -22.51 9.18 6.15
N GLY A 169 -23.16 8.04 6.41
CA GLY A 169 -22.49 6.81 6.82
C GLY A 169 -22.01 5.99 5.62
N VAL A 170 -20.81 5.46 5.72
CA VAL A 170 -20.22 4.51 4.77
C VAL A 170 -19.86 3.23 5.50
N SER A 171 -20.31 2.09 4.96
CA SER A 171 -19.98 0.78 5.52
C SER A 171 -18.48 0.55 5.51
N LEU A 172 -17.93 0.04 6.60
CA LEU A 172 -16.50 -0.34 6.62
C LEU A 172 -16.20 -1.44 5.62
N ALA A 173 -17.17 -2.30 5.29
CA ALA A 173 -17.02 -3.31 4.26
C ALA A 173 -16.73 -2.71 2.88
N ASP A 174 -17.36 -1.57 2.53
CA ASP A 174 -17.10 -0.87 1.26
C ASP A 174 -15.70 -0.26 1.24
N VAL A 175 -15.23 0.27 2.38
CA VAL A 175 -13.85 0.76 2.51
C VAL A 175 -12.85 -0.39 2.34
N VAL A 176 -13.10 -1.52 2.99
CA VAL A 176 -12.27 -2.73 2.86
C VAL A 176 -12.25 -3.23 1.41
N ALA A 177 -13.40 -3.28 0.73
CA ALA A 177 -13.47 -3.73 -0.66
C ALA A 177 -12.63 -2.86 -1.61
N ASN A 178 -12.69 -1.54 -1.43
CA ASN A 178 -11.89 -0.59 -2.19
C ASN A 178 -10.37 -0.81 -1.96
N VAL A 179 -9.97 -0.98 -0.72
CA VAL A 179 -8.54 -1.20 -0.36
C VAL A 179 -8.07 -2.58 -0.80
N ALA A 180 -8.91 -3.62 -0.70
CA ALA A 180 -8.60 -4.99 -1.12
C ALA A 180 -8.39 -5.13 -2.63
N SER A 181 -8.86 -4.17 -3.44
CA SER A 181 -8.61 -4.13 -4.88
C SER A 181 -7.15 -3.76 -5.21
N ILE A 182 -6.42 -3.19 -4.26
CA ILE A 182 -5.01 -2.77 -4.41
C ILE A 182 -4.11 -4.00 -4.26
N LYS A 183 -3.82 -4.67 -5.38
CA LYS A 183 -2.99 -5.87 -5.45
C LYS A 183 -1.89 -5.69 -6.50
N PRO A 184 -0.75 -5.10 -6.14
CA PRO A 184 0.36 -4.88 -7.07
C PRO A 184 0.90 -6.16 -7.68
N THR A 185 0.91 -7.26 -6.91
CA THR A 185 1.24 -8.62 -7.36
C THR A 185 0.22 -9.59 -6.77
N PRO A 186 0.10 -10.84 -7.26
CA PRO A 186 -0.94 -11.79 -6.85
C PRO A 186 -1.06 -12.00 -5.35
N SER A 187 0.06 -12.04 -4.61
CA SER A 187 0.09 -12.24 -3.16
C SER A 187 0.33 -10.95 -2.36
N SER A 188 0.36 -9.80 -3.02
CA SER A 188 0.45 -8.48 -2.38
C SER A 188 -0.91 -7.98 -1.96
N TYR A 189 -0.96 -7.12 -0.96
CA TYR A 189 -2.20 -6.52 -0.48
C TYR A 189 -1.96 -5.14 0.11
N ALA A 190 -3.03 -4.39 0.26
CA ALA A 190 -3.01 -3.12 0.96
C ALA A 190 -3.95 -3.15 2.18
N PHE A 191 -3.70 -2.26 3.13
CA PHE A 191 -4.55 -2.03 4.28
C PHE A 191 -4.47 -0.57 4.73
N LEU A 192 -5.50 -0.09 5.43
CA LEU A 192 -5.57 1.25 5.99
C LEU A 192 -5.37 1.19 7.51
N VAL A 193 -4.62 2.15 8.02
CA VAL A 193 -4.34 2.32 9.44
C VAL A 193 -4.64 3.75 9.84
N GLY A 194 -5.25 3.95 11.00
CA GLY A 194 -5.42 5.26 11.61
C GLY A 194 -4.08 5.84 12.09
N GLY A 195 -4.02 7.14 12.30
CA GLY A 195 -2.83 7.79 12.85
C GLY A 195 -2.45 7.31 14.26
N ASP A 196 -3.38 6.69 14.96
CA ASP A 196 -3.20 6.04 16.26
C ASP A 196 -2.63 4.60 16.17
N GLY A 197 -2.45 4.07 14.96
CA GLY A 197 -2.00 2.71 14.71
C GLY A 197 -3.11 1.66 14.69
N THR A 198 -4.39 2.06 14.76
CA THR A 198 -5.53 1.14 14.66
C THR A 198 -5.79 0.77 13.21
N ILE A 199 -5.98 -0.51 12.90
CA ILE A 199 -6.32 -0.99 11.55
C ILE A 199 -7.75 -0.57 11.22
N ILE A 200 -7.90 0.24 10.18
CA ILE A 200 -9.21 0.71 9.67
C ILE A 200 -9.79 -0.33 8.69
N ALA A 201 -8.99 -0.77 7.73
CA ALA A 201 -9.39 -1.74 6.73
C ALA A 201 -8.25 -2.70 6.43
N HIS A 202 -8.51 -4.01 6.41
CA HIS A 202 -7.55 -5.06 6.11
C HIS A 202 -8.26 -6.19 5.35
N PRO A 203 -7.57 -6.91 4.42
CA PRO A 203 -8.16 -8.07 3.74
C PRO A 203 -8.66 -9.17 4.69
N ASP A 204 -7.96 -9.40 5.81
CA ASP A 204 -8.49 -10.18 6.92
C ASP A 204 -9.35 -9.27 7.81
N VAL A 205 -10.66 -9.42 7.70
CA VAL A 205 -11.65 -8.64 8.45
C VAL A 205 -11.54 -8.80 9.97
N LYS A 206 -10.90 -9.88 10.45
CA LYS A 206 -10.68 -10.10 11.90
C LYS A 206 -9.67 -9.13 12.51
N LEU A 207 -8.88 -8.47 11.67
CA LEU A 207 -7.90 -7.46 12.09
C LEU A 207 -8.49 -6.06 12.16
N ALA A 208 -9.70 -5.83 11.66
CA ALA A 208 -10.36 -4.53 11.77
C ALA A 208 -10.50 -4.10 13.23
N LEU A 209 -10.19 -2.85 13.50
CA LEU A 209 -10.15 -2.21 14.83
C LEU A 209 -9.09 -2.76 15.80
N LYS A 210 -8.23 -3.66 15.36
CA LYS A 210 -7.08 -4.09 16.15
C LYS A 210 -5.88 -3.19 15.92
N PRO A 211 -4.92 -3.13 16.87
CA PRO A 211 -3.67 -2.42 16.64
C PRO A 211 -2.88 -3.09 15.50
N ALA A 212 -2.21 -2.29 14.69
CA ALA A 212 -1.37 -2.78 13.60
C ALA A 212 -0.20 -3.67 14.10
N THR A 213 0.15 -3.57 15.39
CA THR A 213 1.10 -4.46 16.05
C THR A 213 0.66 -5.93 16.09
N ASP A 214 -0.63 -6.22 15.91
CA ASP A 214 -1.13 -7.59 15.77
C ASP A 214 -0.75 -8.21 14.40
N VAL A 215 -0.44 -7.38 13.40
CA VAL A 215 0.10 -7.83 12.10
C VAL A 215 1.60 -8.03 12.19
N ALA A 216 2.31 -7.07 12.78
CA ALA A 216 3.73 -7.17 13.10
C ALA A 216 4.09 -6.21 14.23
N ALA A 217 4.85 -6.66 15.22
CA ALA A 217 5.25 -5.86 16.40
C ALA A 217 5.96 -4.53 16.03
N ALA A 218 6.57 -4.47 14.84
CA ALA A 218 7.23 -3.27 14.33
C ALA A 218 6.26 -2.18 13.85
N LEU A 219 4.96 -2.47 13.64
CA LEU A 219 3.97 -1.52 13.12
C LEU A 219 3.32 -0.68 14.23
N THR A 220 4.14 -0.04 15.04
CA THR A 220 3.65 0.94 16.03
C THR A 220 3.24 2.24 15.34
N ALA A 221 2.36 3.04 15.95
CA ALA A 221 1.92 4.32 15.39
C ALA A 221 3.09 5.27 15.03
N PRO A 222 4.12 5.45 15.90
CA PRO A 222 5.29 6.25 15.54
C PRO A 222 6.11 5.67 14.38
N ALA A 223 6.24 4.34 14.31
CA ALA A 223 6.96 3.68 13.21
C ALA A 223 6.24 3.88 11.87
N LEU A 224 4.92 3.70 11.85
CA LEU A 224 4.07 3.92 10.67
C LEU A 224 4.16 5.38 10.19
N ALA A 225 4.08 6.35 11.11
CA ALA A 225 4.25 7.76 10.80
C ALA A 225 5.64 8.06 10.21
N GLY A 226 6.69 7.48 10.79
CA GLY A 226 8.05 7.60 10.27
C GLY A 226 8.23 6.96 8.88
N MET A 227 7.63 5.81 8.61
CA MET A 227 7.61 5.18 7.27
C MET A 227 6.88 6.07 6.26
N ALA A 228 5.74 6.63 6.65
CA ALA A 228 4.95 7.52 5.79
C ALA A 228 5.69 8.80 5.39
N GLN A 229 6.57 9.33 6.26
CA GLN A 229 7.39 10.50 5.96
C GLN A 229 8.54 10.18 4.98
N ARG A 230 9.16 9.01 5.11
CA ARG A 230 10.28 8.59 4.24
C ARG A 230 9.82 8.06 2.89
N ALA A 231 8.61 7.51 2.83
CA ALA A 231 8.01 6.88 1.65
C ALA A 231 8.93 5.84 0.97
N ASP A 232 9.73 5.13 1.76
CA ASP A 232 10.66 4.09 1.30
C ASP A 232 10.06 2.69 1.46
N LEU A 233 10.73 1.69 0.88
CA LEU A 233 10.38 0.28 1.05
C LEU A 233 11.06 -0.29 2.28
N ASN A 234 10.26 -0.74 3.23
CA ASN A 234 10.72 -1.35 4.47
C ASN A 234 10.57 -2.88 4.37
N ALA A 235 11.67 -3.61 4.53
CA ALA A 235 11.62 -5.06 4.58
C ALA A 235 11.14 -5.52 5.97
N LEU A 236 9.99 -6.18 6.00
CA LEU A 236 9.35 -6.65 7.23
C LEU A 236 8.83 -8.09 7.06
N ASP A 237 8.56 -8.75 8.15
CA ASP A 237 7.77 -9.96 8.20
C ASP A 237 6.37 -9.63 8.74
N LEU A 238 5.35 -9.88 7.93
CA LEU A 238 3.95 -9.72 8.33
C LEU A 238 3.32 -11.10 8.48
N GLN A 239 3.17 -11.55 9.71
CA GLN A 239 2.57 -12.87 10.04
C GLN A 239 3.26 -14.05 9.33
N GLY A 240 4.59 -14.10 9.34
CA GLY A 240 5.38 -15.14 8.68
C GLY A 240 5.54 -14.97 7.16
N ARG A 241 5.14 -13.82 6.62
CA ARG A 241 5.27 -13.49 5.19
C ARG A 241 6.28 -12.36 5.01
N PRO A 242 7.41 -12.60 4.33
CA PRO A 242 8.37 -11.55 4.03
C PRO A 242 7.81 -10.59 2.99
N VAL A 243 7.69 -9.31 3.37
CA VAL A 243 7.15 -8.25 2.52
C VAL A 243 8.09 -7.07 2.41
N LEU A 244 7.88 -6.27 1.37
CA LEU A 244 8.37 -4.90 1.26
C LEU A 244 7.18 -3.97 1.50
N LEU A 245 7.18 -3.28 2.63
CA LEU A 245 6.09 -2.40 3.04
C LEU A 245 6.41 -0.95 2.66
N THR A 246 5.48 -0.30 1.97
CA THR A 246 5.45 1.16 1.82
C THR A 246 4.23 1.71 2.53
N VAL A 247 4.39 2.87 3.17
CA VAL A 247 3.31 3.56 3.89
C VAL A 247 3.26 5.00 3.41
N ALA A 248 2.04 5.50 3.18
CA ALA A 248 1.87 6.90 2.77
C ALA A 248 0.58 7.49 3.36
N PRO A 249 0.52 8.81 3.65
CA PRO A 249 -0.65 9.44 4.22
C PRO A 249 -1.74 9.63 3.15
N VAL A 250 -2.99 9.35 3.50
CA VAL A 250 -4.16 9.66 2.66
C VAL A 250 -4.61 11.08 2.96
N THR A 251 -4.22 12.03 2.11
CA THR A 251 -4.49 13.46 2.29
C THR A 251 -5.98 13.75 2.48
N GLY A 252 -6.31 14.53 3.50
CA GLY A 252 -7.70 14.87 3.83
C GLY A 252 -8.42 13.85 4.71
N THR A 253 -7.71 12.82 5.17
CA THR A 253 -8.18 11.85 6.15
C THR A 253 -7.12 11.65 7.24
N PRO A 254 -7.48 11.09 8.41
CA PRO A 254 -6.51 10.70 9.43
C PRO A 254 -5.86 9.33 9.15
N TRP A 255 -5.90 8.84 7.91
CA TRP A 255 -5.50 7.50 7.54
C TRP A 255 -4.14 7.43 6.85
N LEU A 256 -3.48 6.30 7.04
CA LEU A 256 -2.28 5.88 6.33
C LEU A 256 -2.62 4.67 5.46
N LEU A 257 -2.25 4.72 4.18
CA LEU A 257 -2.31 3.57 3.28
C LEU A 257 -1.00 2.81 3.38
N ALA A 258 -1.08 1.55 3.75
CA ALA A 258 0.04 0.61 3.78
C ALA A 258 -0.11 -0.41 2.65
N ILE A 259 0.92 -0.56 1.82
CA ILE A 259 0.95 -1.54 0.72
C ILE A 259 2.06 -2.53 1.02
N ALA A 260 1.68 -3.80 1.23
CA ALA A 260 2.55 -4.91 1.50
C ALA A 260 2.82 -5.69 0.22
N LEU A 261 3.99 -5.48 -0.39
CA LEU A 261 4.44 -6.21 -1.57
C LEU A 261 5.03 -7.55 -1.15
N ASN A 262 4.59 -8.64 -1.75
CA ASN A 262 5.25 -9.93 -1.56
C ASN A 262 6.70 -9.83 -2.06
N ARG A 263 7.66 -10.03 -1.14
CA ARG A 263 9.09 -9.85 -1.44
C ARG A 263 9.58 -10.81 -2.52
N GLY A 264 9.10 -12.06 -2.52
CA GLY A 264 9.49 -13.07 -3.52
C GLY A 264 9.02 -12.68 -4.92
N GLU A 265 7.74 -12.30 -5.05
CA GLU A 265 7.16 -11.90 -6.34
C GLU A 265 7.78 -10.59 -6.85
N ALA A 266 7.96 -9.60 -5.96
CA ALA A 266 8.56 -8.32 -6.32
C ALA A 266 10.01 -8.46 -6.82
N LEU A 267 10.78 -9.41 -6.27
CA LEU A 267 12.16 -9.66 -6.66
C LEU A 267 12.32 -10.73 -7.74
N GLN A 268 11.25 -11.39 -8.18
CA GLN A 268 11.32 -12.49 -9.14
C GLN A 268 11.95 -12.08 -10.48
N ALA A 269 11.61 -10.90 -10.98
CA ALA A 269 12.23 -10.37 -12.22
C ALA A 269 13.75 -10.23 -12.09
N ILE A 270 14.23 -9.81 -10.91
CA ILE A 270 15.66 -9.66 -10.61
C ILE A 270 16.35 -11.02 -10.58
N THR A 271 15.76 -12.00 -9.89
CA THR A 271 16.33 -13.36 -9.78
C THR A 271 16.42 -14.03 -11.16
N THR A 272 15.40 -13.84 -11.99
CA THR A 272 15.40 -14.36 -13.38
C THR A 272 16.50 -13.70 -14.23
N MET A 273 16.61 -12.37 -14.19
CA MET A 273 17.70 -11.67 -14.89
C MET A 273 19.09 -12.15 -14.44
N LEU A 274 19.27 -12.39 -13.13
CA LEU A 274 20.53 -12.88 -12.58
C LEU A 274 20.86 -14.29 -13.06
N GLN A 275 19.88 -15.18 -13.08
CA GLN A 275 20.06 -16.55 -13.58
C GLN A 275 20.44 -16.56 -15.05
N VAL A 276 19.78 -15.73 -15.87
CA VAL A 276 20.11 -15.58 -17.31
C VAL A 276 21.52 -15.00 -17.50
N SER A 277 21.88 -13.96 -16.74
CA SER A 277 23.22 -13.34 -16.84
C SER A 277 24.32 -14.29 -16.39
N LEU A 278 24.10 -15.04 -15.31
CA LEU A 278 25.06 -16.06 -14.84
C LEU A 278 25.19 -17.18 -15.87
N GLY A 279 24.09 -17.68 -16.42
CA GLY A 279 24.10 -18.69 -17.48
C GLY A 279 24.88 -18.23 -18.73
N ALA A 280 24.61 -17.01 -19.20
CA ALA A 280 25.33 -16.42 -20.31
C ALA A 280 26.83 -16.29 -20.02
N GLY A 281 27.22 -15.86 -18.81
CA GLY A 281 28.61 -15.77 -18.37
C GLY A 281 29.34 -17.14 -18.40
N ILE A 282 28.65 -18.19 -17.93
CA ILE A 282 29.20 -19.57 -17.98
C ILE A 282 29.39 -20.03 -19.43
N VAL A 283 28.43 -19.78 -20.31
CA VAL A 283 28.55 -20.13 -21.74
C VAL A 283 29.72 -19.42 -22.39
N VAL A 284 29.90 -18.13 -22.17
CA VAL A 284 31.03 -17.34 -22.68
C VAL A 284 32.37 -17.90 -22.16
N LEU A 285 32.41 -18.27 -20.88
CA LEU A 285 33.63 -18.88 -20.29
C LEU A 285 33.97 -20.22 -20.96
N LEU A 286 32.98 -21.09 -21.15
CA LEU A 286 33.16 -22.38 -21.79
C LEU A 286 33.67 -22.23 -23.26
N VAL A 287 33.05 -21.31 -24.01
CA VAL A 287 33.51 -21.02 -25.40
C VAL A 287 34.94 -20.49 -25.40
N ALA A 288 35.25 -19.57 -24.51
CA ALA A 288 36.63 -19.04 -24.41
C ALA A 288 37.65 -20.14 -24.09
N LEU A 289 37.33 -21.07 -23.18
CA LEU A 289 38.15 -22.20 -22.81
C LEU A 289 38.38 -23.17 -24.01
N VAL A 290 37.31 -23.46 -24.77
CA VAL A 290 37.39 -24.33 -25.96
C VAL A 290 38.24 -23.70 -27.04
N VAL A 291 38.05 -22.41 -27.33
CA VAL A 291 38.85 -21.66 -28.31
C VAL A 291 40.35 -21.63 -27.91
N LEU A 292 40.61 -21.33 -26.63
CA LEU A 292 41.98 -21.30 -26.11
C LEU A 292 42.66 -22.67 -26.19
N ALA A 293 41.93 -23.75 -25.81
CA ALA A 293 42.44 -25.13 -25.94
C ALA A 293 42.68 -25.51 -27.40
N GLY A 294 41.80 -25.09 -28.32
CA GLY A 294 41.96 -25.32 -29.77
C GLY A 294 43.19 -24.63 -30.34
N ILE A 295 43.37 -23.35 -30.04
CA ILE A 295 44.57 -22.57 -30.49
C ILE A 295 45.86 -23.20 -29.95
N LEU A 296 45.89 -23.61 -28.69
CA LEU A 296 47.06 -24.22 -28.06
C LEU A 296 47.38 -25.57 -28.68
N SER A 297 46.38 -26.40 -28.93
CA SER A 297 46.54 -27.71 -29.54
C SER A 297 47.10 -27.63 -30.98
N GLN A 298 46.62 -26.65 -31.78
CA GLN A 298 47.16 -26.36 -33.13
C GLN A 298 48.59 -25.88 -33.11
N ARG A 299 48.94 -24.98 -32.21
CA ARG A 299 50.32 -24.49 -32.08
C ARG A 299 51.27 -25.56 -31.59
N LEU A 300 50.84 -26.46 -30.71
CA LEU A 300 51.65 -27.60 -30.23
C LEU A 300 51.93 -28.64 -31.34
N ARG A 301 50.95 -28.97 -32.19
CA ARG A 301 51.12 -29.87 -33.31
C ARG A 301 52.11 -29.37 -34.33
N ARG A 302 52.24 -28.06 -34.58
CA ARG A 302 53.21 -27.46 -35.50
C ARG A 302 54.66 -27.46 -34.97
N LEU A 303 54.83 -27.55 -33.62
CA LEU A 303 56.17 -27.56 -33.00
C LEU A 303 56.75 -28.99 -32.79
N THR A 304 55.94 -30.04 -32.97
CA THR A 304 56.33 -31.43 -32.90
C THR A 304 56.62 -32.02 -34.30
N GLN A 305 56.40 -31.24 -35.36
CA GLN A 305 56.73 -31.64 -36.76
C GLN A 305 57.99 -30.98 -37.32
N VAL A 306 58.78 -30.32 -36.49
CA VAL A 306 60.12 -29.87 -36.75
C VAL A 306 61.11 -30.63 -35.82
#